data_c4392ec33faf9f1f066063e564382f5e
#
_entry.id   c4392ec33faf9f1f066063e564382f5e
#
_cell.length_a   1.000
_cell.length_b   1.000
_cell.length_c   1.000
_cell.angle_alpha   90.00
_cell.angle_beta   90.00
_cell.angle_gamma   90.00
#
_symmetry.space_group_name_H-M   'P 1'
#
loop_
_entity.id
_entity.type
_entity.pdbx_description
1 polymer ?
#
loop_
_entity_poly.entity_id
_entity_poly.type
_entity_poly.pdbx_seq_one_letter_code
_entity_poly.pdbx_strand_id
1 'polypeptide(L)'
;MNMNIAHAVSGLLLAAGTLAAGFLFAGTAAAGDAEHAGATRNYDTYCAQCHGINRNGRGINSRDMSVQPRDHTDAKGMGDIPENEILKVIKEGGLAVNKSVLMPAWGNVMSDMEIREMAAYLRHVCKCGSSK
;
A
#
# COMPACT_ATOMS: atom_id res chain seq x y z
N MET A 1 42.71 29.12 -72.97
CA MET A 1 43.77 29.77 -72.17
C MET A 1 43.25 29.92 -70.74
N ASN A 2 44.01 29.46 -69.78
CA ASN A 2 43.88 29.62 -68.35
C ASN A 2 43.06 28.55 -67.57
N MET A 3 43.84 27.83 -67.06
CA MET A 3 43.92 26.89 -65.91
C MET A 3 43.24 27.40 -64.63
N ASN A 4 42.44 26.56 -64.09
CA ASN A 4 41.97 26.75 -62.72
C ASN A 4 42.40 25.59 -61.84
N ILE A 5 43.16 25.94 -60.86
CA ILE A 5 43.71 25.05 -59.82
C ILE A 5 42.61 24.83 -58.73
N ALA A 6 42.24 23.57 -58.61
CA ALA A 6 41.36 23.14 -57.52
C ALA A 6 42.17 22.95 -56.21
N HIS A 7 41.80 23.67 -55.15
CA HIS A 7 42.30 23.40 -53.80
C HIS A 7 41.29 22.56 -53.08
N ALA A 8 41.62 21.32 -52.83
CA ALA A 8 40.88 20.43 -51.94
C ALA A 8 41.27 20.76 -50.49
N VAL A 9 40.32 21.21 -49.73
CA VAL A 9 40.44 21.37 -48.26
C VAL A 9 39.72 20.21 -47.62
N SER A 10 40.50 19.25 -47.13
CA SER A 10 39.96 18.17 -46.26
C SER A 10 39.57 18.72 -44.90
N GLY A 11 38.28 18.82 -44.69
CA GLY A 11 37.71 19.10 -43.38
C GLY A 11 37.53 17.81 -42.59
N LEU A 12 38.34 17.60 -41.57
CA LEU A 12 38.22 16.52 -40.58
C LEU A 12 37.15 16.88 -39.58
N LEU A 13 35.94 16.30 -39.72
CA LEU A 13 34.87 16.41 -38.75
C LEU A 13 35.11 15.44 -37.58
N LEU A 14 35.58 15.96 -36.48
CA LEU A 14 35.61 15.28 -35.18
C LEU A 14 34.16 15.24 -34.63
N ALA A 15 33.51 14.10 -34.79
CA ALA A 15 32.25 13.83 -34.13
C ALA A 15 32.51 13.54 -32.61
N ALA A 16 32.31 14.54 -31.76
CA ALA A 16 32.29 14.37 -30.31
C ALA A 16 30.97 13.67 -29.95
N GLY A 17 31.05 12.35 -29.76
CA GLY A 17 29.94 11.57 -29.23
C GLY A 17 29.79 11.84 -27.75
N THR A 18 28.78 12.63 -27.33
CA THR A 18 28.34 12.75 -25.97
C THR A 18 27.57 11.50 -25.58
N LEU A 19 28.24 10.58 -24.87
CA LEU A 19 27.57 9.49 -24.13
C LEU A 19 26.74 10.11 -23.00
N ALA A 20 25.46 10.34 -23.27
CA ALA A 20 24.48 10.60 -22.24
C ALA A 20 24.24 9.31 -21.45
N ALA A 21 24.96 9.14 -20.35
CA ALA A 21 24.68 8.12 -19.36
C ALA A 21 23.32 8.45 -18.73
N GLY A 22 22.25 7.90 -19.29
CA GLY A 22 20.92 7.93 -18.70
C GLY A 22 20.95 7.12 -17.41
N PHE A 23 21.00 7.80 -16.29
CA PHE A 23 20.71 7.21 -14.97
C PHE A 23 19.24 6.82 -14.96
N LEU A 24 18.94 5.57 -15.31
CA LEU A 24 17.68 4.94 -15.00
C LEU A 24 17.61 4.81 -13.46
N PHE A 25 17.06 5.81 -12.79
CA PHE A 25 16.54 5.63 -11.44
C PHE A 25 15.33 4.68 -11.59
N ALA A 26 15.61 3.38 -11.57
CA ALA A 26 14.58 2.40 -11.25
C ALA A 26 14.19 2.64 -9.78
N GLY A 27 13.19 3.51 -9.60
CA GLY A 27 12.52 3.64 -8.33
C GLY A 27 11.93 2.28 -7.99
N THR A 28 12.51 1.58 -7.00
CA THR A 28 11.90 0.45 -6.33
C THR A 28 10.75 0.99 -5.45
N ALA A 29 9.73 1.60 -6.11
CA ALA A 29 8.49 1.90 -5.44
C ALA A 29 7.79 0.56 -5.19
N ALA A 30 7.90 0.15 -3.94
CA ALA A 30 6.94 -0.63 -3.19
C ALA A 30 6.07 -1.60 -4.01
N ALA A 31 6.64 -2.76 -4.39
CA ALA A 31 5.86 -3.88 -4.91
C ALA A 31 4.72 -4.28 -3.93
N GLY A 32 4.91 -4.07 -2.62
CA GLY A 32 3.91 -4.32 -1.59
C GLY A 32 2.68 -3.42 -1.65
N ASP A 33 2.82 -2.15 -2.03
CA ASP A 33 1.68 -1.23 -2.13
C ASP A 33 0.81 -1.54 -3.36
N ALA A 34 1.39 -2.05 -4.42
CA ALA A 34 0.65 -2.49 -5.61
C ALA A 34 -0.13 -3.79 -5.33
N GLU A 35 0.44 -4.72 -4.58
CA GLU A 35 -0.20 -5.98 -4.20
C GLU A 35 -1.46 -5.75 -3.35
N HIS A 36 -1.45 -4.75 -2.46
CA HIS A 36 -2.57 -4.45 -1.57
C HIS A 36 -3.43 -3.26 -2.00
N ALA A 37 -3.31 -2.78 -3.24
CA ALA A 37 -3.99 -1.56 -3.70
C ALA A 37 -5.52 -1.63 -3.55
N GLY A 38 -6.14 -2.79 -3.76
CA GLY A 38 -7.57 -3.02 -3.56
C GLY A 38 -7.95 -2.89 -2.08
N ALA A 39 -7.24 -3.60 -1.21
CA ALA A 39 -7.47 -3.58 0.22
C ALA A 39 -7.20 -2.19 0.82
N THR A 40 -6.18 -1.48 0.33
CA THR A 40 -5.89 -0.09 0.75
C THR A 40 -7.06 0.84 0.46
N ARG A 41 -7.62 0.78 -0.76
CA ARG A 41 -8.81 1.59 -1.11
C ARG A 41 -10.01 1.24 -0.25
N ASN A 42 -10.29 -0.03 -0.04
CA ASN A 42 -11.39 -0.47 0.82
C ASN A 42 -11.18 -0.02 2.27
N TYR A 43 -9.95 -0.12 2.78
CA TYR A 43 -9.62 0.37 4.11
C TYR A 43 -9.85 1.88 4.24
N ASP A 44 -9.36 2.66 3.31
CA ASP A 44 -9.49 4.13 3.34
C ASP A 44 -10.96 4.56 3.22
N THR A 45 -11.78 3.79 2.51
CA THR A 45 -13.21 4.05 2.34
C THR A 45 -14.03 3.66 3.56
N TYR A 46 -13.79 2.48 4.13
CA TYR A 46 -14.71 1.89 5.12
C TYR A 46 -14.14 1.85 6.53
N CYS A 47 -12.83 1.80 6.72
CA CYS A 47 -12.20 1.52 8.01
C CYS A 47 -11.51 2.74 8.61
N ALA A 48 -10.94 3.61 7.77
CA ALA A 48 -10.07 4.70 8.22
C ALA A 48 -10.77 5.73 9.10
N GLN A 49 -12.09 5.90 8.99
CA GLN A 49 -12.84 6.84 9.82
C GLN A 49 -12.74 6.51 11.31
N CYS A 50 -12.66 5.22 11.65
CA CYS A 50 -12.47 4.77 13.04
C CYS A 50 -11.02 4.35 13.30
N HIS A 51 -10.41 3.55 12.39
CA HIS A 51 -9.07 3.00 12.57
C HIS A 51 -7.92 3.93 12.16
N GLY A 52 -8.24 5.09 11.56
CA GLY A 52 -7.28 6.11 11.13
C GLY A 52 -6.62 5.83 9.78
N ILE A 53 -6.33 6.89 9.05
CA ILE A 53 -5.62 6.81 7.76
C ILE A 53 -4.19 6.26 7.93
N ASN A 54 -3.61 6.42 9.12
CA ASN A 54 -2.32 5.85 9.50
C ASN A 54 -2.46 4.45 10.12
N ARG A 55 -3.63 3.82 10.11
CA ARG A 55 -3.95 2.48 10.63
C ARG A 55 -3.69 2.30 12.14
N ASN A 56 -3.52 3.39 12.88
CA ASN A 56 -3.09 3.43 14.28
C ASN A 56 -4.24 3.53 15.30
N GLY A 57 -5.48 3.23 14.91
CA GLY A 57 -6.66 3.29 15.76
C GLY A 57 -7.17 4.72 16.06
N ARG A 58 -6.59 5.75 15.43
CA ARG A 58 -6.89 7.18 15.70
C ARG A 58 -7.63 7.82 14.52
N GLY A 59 -8.76 7.24 14.14
CA GLY A 59 -9.65 7.83 13.14
C GLY A 59 -10.44 9.01 13.73
N ILE A 60 -11.03 9.79 12.84
CA ILE A 60 -11.79 10.98 13.24
C ILE A 60 -12.97 10.63 14.18
N ASN A 61 -13.57 9.46 13.98
CA ASN A 61 -14.69 8.99 14.79
C ASN A 61 -14.27 8.34 16.12
N SER A 62 -12.96 8.09 16.34
CA SER A 62 -12.50 7.36 17.54
C SER A 62 -12.39 8.23 18.80
N ARG A 63 -12.41 9.56 18.66
CA ARG A 63 -12.11 10.50 19.75
C ARG A 63 -12.90 10.25 21.02
N ASP A 64 -14.19 10.03 20.89
CA ASP A 64 -15.12 9.91 22.03
C ASP A 64 -15.59 8.46 22.25
N MET A 65 -14.94 7.48 21.64
CA MET A 65 -15.27 6.08 21.84
C MET A 65 -14.69 5.56 23.15
N SER A 66 -15.54 4.97 24.00
CA SER A 66 -15.10 4.31 25.23
C SER A 66 -14.23 3.07 24.98
N VAL A 67 -14.46 2.37 23.87
CA VAL A 67 -13.62 1.28 23.37
C VAL A 67 -12.94 1.76 22.12
N GLN A 68 -11.62 1.96 22.18
CA GLN A 68 -10.85 2.48 21.08
C GLN A 68 -10.68 1.43 19.95
N PRO A 69 -10.72 1.87 18.69
CA PRO A 69 -10.42 1.00 17.57
C PRO A 69 -9.00 0.41 17.66
N ARG A 70 -8.85 -0.83 17.19
CA ARG A 70 -7.56 -1.51 17.18
C ARG A 70 -6.52 -0.69 16.41
N ASP A 71 -5.33 -0.55 16.99
CA ASP A 71 -4.13 -0.10 16.28
C ASP A 71 -3.61 -1.27 15.41
N HIS A 72 -3.73 -1.12 14.10
CA HIS A 72 -3.28 -2.13 13.14
C HIS A 72 -1.78 -2.06 12.88
N THR A 73 -1.07 -1.07 13.41
CA THR A 73 0.40 -0.96 13.32
C THR A 73 1.10 -1.65 14.49
N ASP A 74 0.37 -2.03 15.52
CA ASP A 74 0.90 -2.75 16.68
C ASP A 74 1.23 -4.20 16.30
N ALA A 75 2.51 -4.47 16.00
CA ALA A 75 2.98 -5.77 15.56
C ALA A 75 2.68 -6.89 16.58
N LYS A 76 2.83 -6.59 17.88
CA LYS A 76 2.56 -7.59 18.93
C LYS A 76 1.07 -7.84 19.07
N GLY A 77 0.29 -6.77 19.27
CA GLY A 77 -1.15 -6.89 19.48
C GLY A 77 -1.90 -7.47 18.29
N MET A 78 -1.42 -7.22 17.06
CA MET A 78 -1.97 -7.82 15.84
C MET A 78 -1.46 -9.24 15.63
N GLY A 79 -0.20 -9.52 15.96
CA GLY A 79 0.40 -10.86 15.82
C GLY A 79 -0.26 -11.91 16.72
N ASP A 80 -0.77 -11.50 17.87
CA ASP A 80 -1.45 -12.37 18.82
C ASP A 80 -2.89 -12.75 18.40
N ILE A 81 -3.46 -12.09 17.37
CA ILE A 81 -4.82 -12.36 16.88
C ILE A 81 -4.77 -13.46 15.79
N PRO A 82 -5.51 -14.57 15.95
CA PRO A 82 -5.61 -15.57 14.90
C PRO A 82 -6.23 -15.03 13.61
N GLU A 83 -5.80 -15.53 12.47
CA GLU A 83 -6.28 -15.11 11.14
C GLU A 83 -7.80 -15.21 11.01
N ASN A 84 -8.37 -16.32 11.46
CA ASN A 84 -9.81 -16.55 11.43
C ASN A 84 -10.60 -15.54 12.28
N GLU A 85 -10.02 -15.01 13.36
CA GLU A 85 -10.64 -13.95 14.16
C GLU A 85 -10.64 -12.62 13.40
N ILE A 86 -9.55 -12.29 12.69
CA ILE A 86 -9.49 -11.10 11.82
C ILE A 86 -10.55 -11.19 10.72
N LEU A 87 -10.62 -12.32 10.03
CA LEU A 87 -11.65 -12.56 9.00
C LEU A 87 -13.06 -12.42 9.57
N LYS A 88 -13.29 -13.03 10.72
CA LYS A 88 -14.60 -13.01 11.38
C LYS A 88 -15.00 -11.59 11.79
N VAL A 89 -14.11 -10.84 12.44
CA VAL A 89 -14.44 -9.48 12.88
C VAL A 89 -14.71 -8.53 11.73
N ILE A 90 -14.01 -8.67 10.61
CA ILE A 90 -14.29 -7.87 9.42
C ILE A 90 -15.66 -8.27 8.85
N LYS A 91 -15.92 -9.56 8.67
CA LYS A 91 -17.13 -10.06 8.06
C LYS A 91 -18.39 -9.81 8.89
N GLU A 92 -18.32 -10.09 10.19
CA GLU A 92 -19.48 -10.18 11.08
C GLU A 92 -19.56 -9.05 12.11
N GLY A 93 -18.55 -8.16 12.16
CA GLY A 93 -18.49 -7.04 13.09
C GLY A 93 -17.89 -7.37 14.44
N GLY A 94 -17.66 -6.33 15.24
CA GLY A 94 -16.94 -6.46 16.52
C GLY A 94 -17.66 -7.34 17.54
N LEU A 95 -18.98 -7.32 17.55
CA LEU A 95 -19.76 -8.12 18.50
C LEU A 95 -19.53 -9.63 18.34
N ALA A 96 -19.29 -10.10 17.12
CA ALA A 96 -19.05 -11.51 16.83
C ALA A 96 -17.78 -12.08 17.48
N VAL A 97 -16.87 -11.20 17.92
CA VAL A 97 -15.64 -11.54 18.62
C VAL A 97 -15.56 -10.91 20.03
N ASN A 98 -16.71 -10.60 20.62
CA ASN A 98 -16.83 -9.97 21.94
C ASN A 98 -16.10 -8.62 22.05
N LYS A 99 -16.14 -7.82 20.99
CA LYS A 99 -15.61 -6.45 20.93
C LYS A 99 -16.75 -5.44 20.76
N SER A 100 -16.42 -4.20 20.43
CA SER A 100 -17.39 -3.11 20.33
C SER A 100 -18.43 -3.34 19.24
N VAL A 101 -19.70 -3.09 19.53
CA VAL A 101 -20.81 -3.04 18.56
C VAL A 101 -20.64 -1.92 17.53
N LEU A 102 -19.75 -0.93 17.82
CA LEU A 102 -19.49 0.19 16.91
C LEU A 102 -18.65 -0.23 15.69
N MET A 103 -18.02 -1.40 15.73
CA MET A 103 -17.42 -1.98 14.52
C MET A 103 -18.48 -2.76 13.76
N PRO A 104 -18.97 -2.26 12.61
CA PRO A 104 -20.03 -2.91 11.85
C PRO A 104 -19.52 -4.15 11.11
N ALA A 105 -20.49 -4.98 10.69
CA ALA A 105 -20.24 -6.10 9.80
C ALA A 105 -20.07 -5.62 8.35
N TRP A 106 -19.03 -6.07 7.67
CA TRP A 106 -18.74 -5.70 6.28
C TRP A 106 -19.05 -6.79 5.27
N GLY A 107 -19.50 -7.97 5.71
CA GLY A 107 -19.80 -9.10 4.82
C GLY A 107 -20.90 -8.86 3.79
N ASN A 108 -21.74 -7.83 3.97
CA ASN A 108 -22.74 -7.42 2.99
C ASN A 108 -22.22 -6.36 1.98
N VAL A 109 -21.02 -5.82 2.22
CA VAL A 109 -20.40 -4.75 1.42
C VAL A 109 -19.18 -5.26 0.67
N MET A 110 -18.42 -6.15 1.31
CA MET A 110 -17.21 -6.75 0.78
C MET A 110 -17.41 -8.24 0.53
N SER A 111 -16.93 -8.72 -0.59
CA SER A 111 -16.86 -10.15 -0.90
C SER A 111 -15.90 -10.89 0.04
N ASP A 112 -16.05 -12.21 0.15
CA ASP A 112 -15.11 -13.04 0.93
C ASP A 112 -13.65 -12.93 0.45
N MET A 113 -13.44 -12.64 -0.83
CA MET A 113 -12.11 -12.40 -1.38
C MET A 113 -11.54 -11.07 -0.87
N GLU A 114 -12.29 -9.98 -0.94
CA GLU A 114 -11.87 -8.67 -0.44
C GLU A 114 -11.63 -8.67 1.07
N ILE A 115 -12.40 -9.46 1.83
CA ILE A 115 -12.18 -9.64 3.28
C ILE A 115 -10.85 -10.36 3.53
N ARG A 116 -10.50 -11.40 2.74
CA ARG A 116 -9.20 -12.06 2.84
C ARG A 116 -8.05 -11.14 2.44
N GLU A 117 -8.20 -10.37 1.38
CA GLU A 117 -7.22 -9.36 0.97
C GLU A 117 -7.04 -8.29 2.04
N MET A 118 -8.13 -7.87 2.70
CA MET A 118 -8.07 -6.94 3.82
C MET A 118 -7.30 -7.55 5.01
N ALA A 119 -7.55 -8.79 5.37
CA ALA A 119 -6.80 -9.46 6.45
C ALA A 119 -5.29 -9.55 6.12
N ALA A 120 -4.95 -9.92 4.88
CA ALA A 120 -3.56 -9.94 4.41
C ALA A 120 -2.92 -8.54 4.45
N TYR A 121 -3.66 -7.53 4.03
CA TYR A 121 -3.21 -6.14 4.13
C TYR A 121 -2.94 -5.72 5.58
N LEU A 122 -3.80 -6.06 6.53
CA LEU A 122 -3.57 -5.76 7.95
C LEU A 122 -2.32 -6.45 8.48
N ARG A 123 -2.02 -7.69 8.03
CA ARG A 123 -0.75 -8.39 8.35
C ARG A 123 0.47 -7.69 7.75
N HIS A 124 0.34 -7.15 6.55
CA HIS A 124 1.38 -6.31 5.94
C HIS A 124 1.60 -5.03 6.75
N VAL A 125 0.55 -4.34 7.15
CA VAL A 125 0.60 -3.10 7.95
C VAL A 125 1.32 -3.30 9.28
N CYS A 126 0.98 -4.34 10.04
CA CYS A 126 1.63 -4.63 11.32
C CYS A 126 3.02 -5.27 11.16
N LYS A 127 3.40 -5.71 9.96
CA LYS A 127 4.63 -6.50 9.71
C LYS A 127 4.72 -7.75 10.62
N CYS A 128 3.58 -8.34 10.93
CA CYS A 128 3.48 -9.40 11.94
C CYS A 128 3.22 -10.80 11.36
N GLY A 129 3.09 -10.92 10.04
CA GLY A 129 2.84 -12.21 9.37
C GLY A 129 1.51 -12.87 9.78
N SER A 130 1.21 -14.05 9.20
CA SER A 130 0.11 -14.89 9.71
C SER A 130 0.57 -15.57 11.00
N SER A 131 -0.25 -15.51 12.06
CA SER A 131 -0.05 -16.39 13.23
C SER A 131 -0.09 -17.84 12.77
N LYS A 132 0.93 -18.61 13.11
CA LYS A 132 1.01 -20.05 12.85
C LYS A 132 -0.11 -20.79 13.59
#